data_5be7043af244234545f32f43f4ea5961
#
_entry.id   5be7043af244234545f32f43f4ea5961
#
_cell.length_a   1.000
_cell.length_b   1.000
_cell.length_c   1.000
_cell.angle_alpha   90.00
_cell.angle_beta   90.00
_cell.angle_gamma   90.00
#
_symmetry.space_group_name_H-M   'P 1'
#
loop_
_entity.id
_entity.type
_entity.pdbx_description
1 polymer ?
#
loop_
_entity_poly.entity_id
_entity_poly.type
_entity_poly.pdbx_seq_one_letter_code
_entity_poly.pdbx_strand_id
1 'polypeptide(L)'
;MEYLISMTKTHDLKFNNCKFAKKVMSDTINMLIDATADPILKGIAEKVKHNTRITDEECLQLFEKGELSFLGTLANIIRERLHGDVTYFNRNFHIEPTNVCVFSCKFCSYSMLYAHKEEGWELSIDQMVDIVKSYDNKPITEVHIVGGVHPKMNMAYFIELIQKIRAHRPDLHIKAFTAVELDYMFRKAKLSAEEGLQQLKAAGLQSLPGGGAEIFHPAIREIIAGDKVSGEGWLKIHETAHKLGMHSNATMLYGHVEKFEHRVDHMSKLRALQDKTKGFNTFIPLKFRNANNDMSYLEESTITEDMRLYAIARIYLDNFPHLKAYWPMLGRQNAQLTLSFGVNDIDGTIDDSTKIYSMAGSEEQTPTMSTEDLVNLIKQSKRKPIERDTLYNVITDYSEVTVFN
;
A
#
# COMPACT_ATOMS: atom_id res chain seq x y z
N MET A 1 -11.71 -30.17 -38.53
CA MET A 1 -10.47 -30.85 -38.05
C MET A 1 -9.36 -29.82 -37.70
N GLU A 2 -9.26 -28.70 -38.40
CA GLU A 2 -8.26 -27.64 -38.11
C GLU A 2 -8.51 -26.86 -36.80
N TYR A 3 -9.76 -26.71 -36.37
CA TYR A 3 -10.10 -25.99 -35.12
C TYR A 3 -9.72 -26.76 -33.83
N LEU A 4 -9.71 -28.09 -33.89
CA LEU A 4 -9.28 -28.96 -32.77
C LEU A 4 -7.75 -29.00 -32.63
N ILE A 5 -7.02 -28.86 -33.76
CA ILE A 5 -5.55 -28.83 -33.75
C ILE A 5 -5.01 -27.49 -33.20
N SER A 6 -5.75 -26.38 -33.35
CA SER A 6 -5.39 -25.07 -32.79
C SER A 6 -5.54 -25.02 -31.28
N MET A 7 -6.60 -25.63 -30.71
CA MET A 7 -6.80 -25.63 -29.22
C MET A 7 -5.80 -26.52 -28.49
N THR A 8 -5.38 -27.66 -29.06
CA THR A 8 -4.38 -28.54 -28.45
C THR A 8 -2.99 -27.91 -28.47
N LYS A 9 -2.59 -27.22 -29.53
CA LYS A 9 -1.30 -26.53 -29.61
C LYS A 9 -1.17 -25.34 -28.63
N THR A 10 -2.24 -24.57 -28.41
CA THR A 10 -2.24 -23.48 -27.45
C THR A 10 -2.25 -23.96 -26.00
N HIS A 11 -2.89 -25.08 -25.70
CA HIS A 11 -2.89 -25.70 -24.37
C HIS A 11 -1.52 -26.30 -24.02
N ASP A 12 -0.88 -26.99 -24.99
CA ASP A 12 0.46 -27.55 -24.82
C ASP A 12 1.54 -26.47 -24.69
N LEU A 13 1.43 -25.34 -25.41
CA LEU A 13 2.35 -24.22 -25.29
C LEU A 13 2.24 -23.53 -23.93
N LYS A 14 1.03 -23.31 -23.38
CA LYS A 14 0.82 -22.78 -22.04
C LYS A 14 1.34 -23.72 -20.95
N PHE A 15 1.14 -25.03 -21.11
CA PHE A 15 1.59 -26.05 -20.16
C PHE A 15 3.13 -26.19 -20.15
N ASN A 16 3.75 -26.16 -21.32
CA ASN A 16 5.21 -26.21 -21.46
C ASN A 16 5.88 -24.93 -20.95
N ASN A 17 5.32 -23.75 -21.20
CA ASN A 17 5.81 -22.48 -20.63
C ASN A 17 5.74 -22.47 -19.10
N CYS A 18 4.69 -23.03 -18.50
CA CYS A 18 4.56 -23.14 -17.05
C CYS A 18 5.61 -24.09 -16.44
N LYS A 19 5.90 -25.23 -17.08
CA LYS A 19 6.96 -26.16 -16.63
C LYS A 19 8.35 -25.55 -16.77
N PHE A 20 8.61 -24.85 -17.88
CA PHE A 20 9.88 -24.17 -18.13
C PHE A 20 10.12 -23.06 -17.10
N ALA A 21 9.15 -22.19 -16.85
CA ALA A 21 9.24 -21.13 -15.83
C ALA A 21 9.52 -21.70 -14.43
N LYS A 22 8.82 -22.75 -14.02
CA LYS A 22 9.07 -23.44 -12.74
C LYS A 22 10.48 -24.01 -12.64
N LYS A 23 11.00 -24.59 -13.74
CA LYS A 23 12.37 -25.11 -13.79
C LYS A 23 13.37 -23.98 -13.65
N VAL A 24 13.23 -22.87 -14.40
CA VAL A 24 14.12 -21.71 -14.32
C VAL A 24 14.16 -21.15 -12.90
N MET A 25 13.01 -20.97 -12.25
CA MET A 25 12.97 -20.52 -10.85
C MET A 25 13.70 -21.49 -9.89
N SER A 26 13.50 -22.79 -10.07
CA SER A 26 14.18 -23.82 -9.26
C SER A 26 15.69 -23.79 -9.47
N ASP A 27 16.15 -23.67 -10.69
CA ASP A 27 17.58 -23.60 -11.00
C ASP A 27 18.19 -22.28 -10.45
N THR A 28 17.50 -21.16 -10.60
CA THR A 28 17.96 -19.86 -10.08
C THR A 28 18.14 -19.87 -8.55
N ILE A 29 17.15 -20.39 -7.80
CA ILE A 29 17.28 -20.43 -6.34
C ILE A 29 18.37 -21.40 -5.88
N ASN A 30 18.56 -22.52 -6.57
CA ASN A 30 19.67 -23.45 -6.26
C ASN A 30 21.03 -22.78 -6.50
N MET A 31 21.22 -22.10 -7.63
CA MET A 31 22.45 -21.36 -7.93
C MET A 31 22.70 -20.26 -6.88
N LEU A 32 21.67 -19.55 -6.43
CA LEU A 32 21.80 -18.54 -5.38
C LEU A 32 22.24 -19.14 -4.06
N ILE A 33 21.66 -20.28 -3.65
CA ILE A 33 22.01 -21.01 -2.44
C ILE A 33 23.47 -21.48 -2.50
N ASP A 34 23.89 -22.06 -3.63
CA ASP A 34 25.25 -22.59 -3.80
C ASP A 34 26.29 -21.46 -3.80
N ALA A 35 25.97 -20.30 -4.35
CA ALA A 35 26.85 -19.12 -4.38
C ALA A 35 26.89 -18.35 -3.05
N THR A 36 25.94 -18.58 -2.14
CA THR A 36 25.86 -17.85 -0.86
C THR A 36 26.82 -18.43 0.18
N ALA A 37 27.81 -17.64 0.59
CA ALA A 37 28.81 -18.04 1.57
C ALA A 37 28.34 -17.92 3.02
N ASP A 38 27.52 -16.90 3.35
CA ASP A 38 27.00 -16.69 4.71
C ASP A 38 25.97 -17.79 5.05
N PRO A 39 26.22 -18.58 6.12
CA PRO A 39 25.35 -19.72 6.46
C PRO A 39 23.94 -19.32 6.87
N ILE A 40 23.75 -18.12 7.43
CA ILE A 40 22.42 -17.61 7.82
C ILE A 40 21.63 -17.25 6.58
N LEU A 41 22.23 -16.47 5.67
CA LEU A 41 21.57 -16.11 4.41
C LEU A 41 21.28 -17.33 3.55
N LYS A 42 22.19 -18.31 3.52
CA LYS A 42 21.98 -19.60 2.87
C LYS A 42 20.78 -20.35 3.45
N GLY A 43 20.67 -20.41 4.78
CA GLY A 43 19.54 -21.00 5.48
C GLY A 43 18.20 -20.31 5.17
N ILE A 44 18.21 -18.97 5.07
CA ILE A 44 17.02 -18.19 4.66
C ILE A 44 16.63 -18.54 3.23
N ALA A 45 17.56 -18.62 2.28
CA ALA A 45 17.28 -18.99 0.90
C ALA A 45 16.69 -20.40 0.79
N GLU A 46 17.16 -21.36 1.58
CA GLU A 46 16.58 -22.71 1.68
C GLU A 46 15.13 -22.66 2.22
N LYS A 47 14.85 -21.85 3.22
CA LYS A 47 13.48 -21.63 3.72
C LYS A 47 12.56 -21.06 2.63
N VAL A 48 13.02 -20.05 1.89
CA VAL A 48 12.27 -19.46 0.75
C VAL A 48 12.01 -20.51 -0.34
N LYS A 49 13.00 -21.35 -0.65
CA LYS A 49 12.86 -22.46 -1.61
C LYS A 49 11.74 -23.40 -1.22
N HIS A 50 11.64 -23.74 0.06
CA HIS A 50 10.67 -24.69 0.60
C HIS A 50 9.36 -24.04 1.12
N ASN A 51 9.13 -22.75 0.87
CA ASN A 51 7.98 -22.01 1.41
C ASN A 51 7.89 -22.06 2.95
N THR A 52 9.02 -22.08 3.62
CA THR A 52 9.09 -22.07 5.07
C THR A 52 9.26 -20.64 5.55
N ARG A 53 8.48 -20.26 6.55
CA ARG A 53 8.50 -18.93 7.15
C ARG A 53 9.84 -18.63 7.81
N ILE A 54 10.38 -17.44 7.61
CA ILE A 54 11.56 -16.94 8.32
C ILE A 54 11.16 -16.26 9.64
N THR A 55 12.08 -16.25 10.61
CA THR A 55 11.90 -15.64 11.93
C THR A 55 12.19 -14.14 11.90
N ASP A 56 11.89 -13.45 13.01
CA ASP A 56 12.17 -12.02 13.17
C ASP A 56 13.69 -11.77 13.19
N GLU A 57 14.46 -12.66 13.81
CA GLU A 57 15.93 -12.60 13.83
C GLU A 57 16.50 -12.80 12.42
N GLU A 58 15.98 -13.73 11.64
CA GLU A 58 16.38 -13.93 10.25
C GLU A 58 16.03 -12.74 9.38
N CYS A 59 14.87 -12.09 9.61
CA CYS A 59 14.50 -10.85 8.94
C CYS A 59 15.50 -9.72 9.26
N LEU A 60 15.93 -9.60 10.51
CA LEU A 60 16.96 -8.63 10.90
C LEU A 60 18.29 -8.91 10.19
N GLN A 61 18.69 -10.18 10.07
CA GLN A 61 19.91 -10.56 9.33
C GLN A 61 19.82 -10.21 7.83
N LEU A 62 18.61 -10.24 7.22
CA LEU A 62 18.45 -9.75 5.84
C LEU A 62 18.71 -8.24 5.73
N PHE A 63 18.29 -7.44 6.70
CA PHE A 63 18.61 -6.00 6.74
C PHE A 63 20.10 -5.73 6.91
N GLU A 64 20.76 -6.47 7.79
CA GLU A 64 22.17 -6.26 8.16
C GLU A 64 23.16 -6.78 7.11
N LYS A 65 22.88 -7.93 6.49
CA LYS A 65 23.83 -8.66 5.65
C LYS A 65 23.39 -8.88 4.21
N GLY A 66 22.09 -8.76 3.92
CA GLY A 66 21.57 -9.09 2.60
C GLY A 66 22.06 -8.12 1.52
N GLU A 67 22.79 -8.63 0.53
CA GLU A 67 23.15 -7.90 -0.68
C GLU A 67 21.90 -7.70 -1.54
N LEU A 68 21.79 -6.56 -2.27
CA LEU A 68 20.61 -6.27 -3.10
C LEU A 68 20.32 -7.35 -4.14
N SER A 69 21.34 -7.92 -4.74
CA SER A 69 21.20 -9.00 -5.73
C SER A 69 20.58 -10.26 -5.10
N PHE A 70 21.02 -10.62 -3.91
CA PHE A 70 20.47 -11.75 -3.13
C PHE A 70 19.01 -11.49 -2.75
N LEU A 71 18.73 -10.33 -2.14
CA LEU A 71 17.40 -9.93 -1.70
C LEU A 71 16.41 -9.84 -2.87
N GLY A 72 16.80 -9.15 -3.94
CA GLY A 72 15.97 -8.97 -5.12
C GLY A 72 15.64 -10.31 -5.80
N THR A 73 16.61 -11.21 -5.92
CA THR A 73 16.40 -12.54 -6.49
C THR A 73 15.38 -13.34 -5.69
N LEU A 74 15.55 -13.42 -4.35
CA LEU A 74 14.59 -14.13 -3.49
C LEU A 74 13.19 -13.52 -3.53
N ALA A 75 13.10 -12.19 -3.43
CA ALA A 75 11.83 -11.48 -3.47
C ALA A 75 11.10 -11.68 -4.80
N ASN A 76 11.84 -11.64 -5.92
CA ASN A 76 11.27 -11.85 -7.24
C ASN A 76 10.79 -13.30 -7.44
N ILE A 77 11.52 -14.31 -6.94
CA ILE A 77 11.10 -15.71 -6.94
C ILE A 77 9.78 -15.88 -6.18
N ILE A 78 9.63 -15.28 -5.00
CA ILE A 78 8.39 -15.31 -4.22
C ILE A 78 7.26 -14.63 -5.00
N ARG A 79 7.51 -13.45 -5.55
CA ARG A 79 6.55 -12.68 -6.33
C ARG A 79 6.07 -13.48 -7.56
N GLU A 80 6.98 -14.08 -8.31
CA GLU A 80 6.63 -14.88 -9.51
C GLU A 80 5.89 -16.17 -9.15
N ARG A 81 6.20 -16.76 -7.99
CA ARG A 81 5.47 -17.92 -7.46
C ARG A 81 4.02 -17.57 -7.14
N LEU A 82 3.76 -16.37 -6.60
CA LEU A 82 2.43 -15.91 -6.21
C LEU A 82 1.60 -15.36 -7.39
N HIS A 83 2.24 -14.62 -8.30
CA HIS A 83 1.54 -13.78 -9.28
C HIS A 83 2.00 -14.02 -10.73
N GLY A 84 2.97 -14.89 -10.99
CA GLY A 84 3.58 -15.03 -12.31
C GLY A 84 4.15 -13.70 -12.79
N ASP A 85 3.81 -13.27 -14.01
CA ASP A 85 4.23 -11.98 -14.58
C ASP A 85 3.27 -10.82 -14.29
N VAL A 86 2.19 -11.07 -13.58
CA VAL A 86 1.13 -10.08 -13.38
C VAL A 86 1.61 -8.96 -12.46
N THR A 87 1.30 -7.73 -12.83
CA THR A 87 1.39 -6.53 -11.99
C THR A 87 0.05 -5.80 -12.05
N TYR A 88 -0.50 -5.51 -10.88
CA TYR A 88 -1.79 -4.88 -10.72
C TYR A 88 -1.67 -3.36 -10.63
N PHE A 89 -2.75 -2.67 -11.01
CA PHE A 89 -3.00 -1.25 -10.74
C PHE A 89 -4.52 -1.02 -10.66
N ASN A 90 -4.95 0.12 -10.10
CA ASN A 90 -6.37 0.49 -10.08
C ASN A 90 -6.60 1.89 -10.62
N ARG A 91 -7.87 2.23 -10.89
CA ARG A 91 -8.28 3.60 -11.19
C ARG A 91 -8.97 4.18 -9.98
N ASN A 92 -8.34 5.19 -9.40
CA ASN A 92 -8.79 5.84 -8.18
C ASN A 92 -8.56 7.34 -8.23
N PHE A 93 -9.30 8.05 -7.41
CA PHE A 93 -9.04 9.44 -7.07
C PHE A 93 -9.12 9.65 -5.57
N HIS A 94 -8.60 10.78 -5.11
CA HIS A 94 -8.57 11.12 -3.69
C HIS A 94 -9.50 12.29 -3.38
N ILE A 95 -10.07 12.28 -2.19
CA ILE A 95 -10.71 13.44 -1.57
C ILE A 95 -9.97 13.69 -0.25
N GLU A 96 -9.45 14.91 -0.12
CA GLU A 96 -8.81 15.39 1.09
C GLU A 96 -9.71 16.44 1.75
N PRO A 97 -10.61 16.03 2.67
CA PRO A 97 -11.64 16.91 3.25
C PRO A 97 -11.05 18.18 3.86
N THR A 98 -9.88 18.06 4.44
CA THR A 98 -9.17 19.17 5.09
C THR A 98 -7.71 18.81 5.35
N ASN A 99 -6.83 19.80 5.39
CA ASN A 99 -5.50 19.64 5.99
C ASN A 99 -5.44 20.13 7.44
N VAL A 100 -6.52 20.71 7.96
CA VAL A 100 -6.60 21.16 9.35
C VAL A 100 -6.64 19.93 10.28
N CYS A 101 -5.71 19.87 11.24
CA CYS A 101 -5.51 18.72 12.10
C CYS A 101 -5.34 19.11 13.56
N VAL A 102 -5.84 18.28 14.48
CA VAL A 102 -5.62 18.42 15.92
C VAL A 102 -4.30 17.81 16.40
N PHE A 103 -3.64 17.01 15.55
CA PHE A 103 -2.39 16.31 15.86
C PHE A 103 -1.17 17.05 15.32
N SER A 104 -0.05 16.95 16.05
CA SER A 104 1.22 17.64 15.77
C SER A 104 2.32 16.66 15.31
N CYS A 105 2.05 15.85 14.29
CA CYS A 105 3.02 14.88 13.78
C CYS A 105 4.23 15.57 13.17
N LYS A 106 5.43 15.33 13.69
CA LYS A 106 6.66 16.00 13.27
C LYS A 106 7.07 15.72 11.81
N PHE A 107 6.69 14.57 11.27
CA PHE A 107 6.97 14.18 9.88
C PHE A 107 5.95 14.70 8.87
N CYS A 108 4.86 15.33 9.33
CA CYS A 108 3.74 15.67 8.46
C CYS A 108 3.91 17.07 7.84
N SER A 109 4.18 17.10 6.55
CA SER A 109 4.27 18.33 5.75
C SER A 109 2.89 18.87 5.31
N TYR A 110 1.86 18.09 5.51
CA TYR A 110 0.51 18.35 5.01
C TYR A 110 -0.37 19.08 6.02
N SER A 111 -0.24 18.74 7.32
CA SER A 111 -1.18 19.20 8.33
C SER A 111 -0.98 20.66 8.72
N MET A 112 -2.11 21.38 8.83
CA MET A 112 -2.21 22.68 9.46
C MET A 112 -2.83 22.52 10.85
N LEU A 113 -2.12 22.92 11.90
CA LEU A 113 -2.67 22.80 13.26
C LEU A 113 -3.98 23.59 13.39
N TYR A 114 -4.96 23.05 14.11
CA TYR A 114 -6.27 23.69 14.29
C TYR A 114 -6.18 25.12 14.85
N ALA A 115 -5.14 25.45 15.60
CA ALA A 115 -4.87 26.80 16.06
C ALA A 115 -4.60 27.81 14.92
N HIS A 116 -4.19 27.33 13.74
CA HIS A 116 -3.87 28.10 12.52
C HIS A 116 -4.76 27.68 11.33
N LYS A 117 -5.99 27.21 11.60
CA LYS A 117 -6.90 26.65 10.60
C LYS A 117 -7.21 27.60 9.45
N GLU A 118 -7.08 28.92 9.62
CA GLU A 118 -7.31 29.96 8.60
C GLU A 118 -6.29 29.85 7.43
N GLU A 119 -5.16 29.20 7.68
CA GLU A 119 -4.11 28.95 6.68
C GLU A 119 -4.33 27.62 5.94
N GLY A 120 -5.28 26.81 6.40
CA GLY A 120 -5.65 25.53 5.81
C GLY A 120 -6.87 25.60 4.90
N TRP A 121 -7.35 24.44 4.49
CA TRP A 121 -8.61 24.32 3.76
C TRP A 121 -9.58 23.36 4.45
N GLU A 122 -10.86 23.60 4.25
CA GLU A 122 -11.96 22.76 4.70
C GLU A 122 -12.95 22.64 3.55
N LEU A 123 -13.19 21.44 3.03
CA LEU A 123 -14.19 21.18 2.01
C LEU A 123 -15.55 20.93 2.67
N SER A 124 -16.60 21.53 2.13
CA SER A 124 -17.97 21.16 2.48
C SER A 124 -18.35 19.80 1.88
N ILE A 125 -19.38 19.17 2.43
CA ILE A 125 -19.92 17.91 1.87
C ILE A 125 -20.30 18.08 0.40
N ASP A 126 -20.93 19.18 0.04
CA ASP A 126 -21.37 19.43 -1.35
C ASP A 126 -20.15 19.59 -2.29
N GLN A 127 -19.09 20.27 -1.87
CA GLN A 127 -17.84 20.35 -2.64
C GLN A 127 -17.21 18.95 -2.85
N MET A 128 -17.21 18.12 -1.83
CA MET A 128 -16.68 16.74 -1.95
C MET A 128 -17.55 15.88 -2.87
N VAL A 129 -18.87 16.03 -2.82
CA VAL A 129 -19.80 15.36 -3.75
C VAL A 129 -19.60 15.87 -5.17
N ASP A 130 -19.34 17.16 -5.37
CA ASP A 130 -19.08 17.73 -6.70
C ASP A 130 -17.75 17.22 -7.28
N ILE A 131 -16.73 16.95 -6.44
CA ILE A 131 -15.53 16.21 -6.86
C ILE A 131 -15.94 14.83 -7.40
N VAL A 132 -16.76 14.07 -6.68
CA VAL A 132 -17.22 12.74 -7.14
C VAL A 132 -17.94 12.84 -8.49
N LYS A 133 -18.84 13.83 -8.66
CA LYS A 133 -19.56 14.06 -9.92
C LYS A 133 -18.63 14.38 -11.10
N SER A 134 -17.49 15.04 -10.86
CA SER A 134 -16.51 15.32 -11.92
C SER A 134 -15.91 14.06 -12.55
N TYR A 135 -16.13 12.90 -11.92
CA TYR A 135 -15.69 11.57 -12.38
C TYR A 135 -16.83 10.71 -12.97
N ASP A 136 -18.05 11.23 -13.15
CA ASP A 136 -19.20 10.42 -13.60
C ASP A 136 -18.97 9.71 -14.94
N ASN A 137 -18.21 10.31 -15.84
CA ASN A 137 -17.92 9.74 -17.16
C ASN A 137 -16.53 9.06 -17.23
N LYS A 138 -15.88 8.85 -16.10
CA LYS A 138 -14.59 8.18 -16.02
C LYS A 138 -14.78 6.78 -15.39
N PRO A 139 -14.11 5.74 -15.90
CA PRO A 139 -14.23 4.38 -15.37
C PRO A 139 -13.41 4.20 -14.08
N ILE A 140 -13.71 4.99 -13.07
CA ILE A 140 -13.07 4.97 -11.76
C ILE A 140 -13.74 3.91 -10.88
N THR A 141 -12.96 3.11 -10.19
CA THR A 141 -13.44 2.02 -9.32
C THR A 141 -13.41 2.37 -7.84
N GLU A 142 -12.60 3.36 -7.42
CA GLU A 142 -12.36 3.64 -6.00
C GLU A 142 -12.24 5.15 -5.74
N VAL A 143 -12.87 5.63 -4.66
CA VAL A 143 -12.53 6.89 -4.02
C VAL A 143 -11.81 6.64 -2.70
N HIS A 144 -10.69 7.32 -2.49
CA HIS A 144 -9.92 7.29 -1.26
C HIS A 144 -10.09 8.61 -0.51
N ILE A 145 -10.69 8.58 0.68
CA ILE A 145 -11.00 9.77 1.48
C ILE A 145 -10.15 9.75 2.74
N VAL A 146 -9.20 10.65 2.85
CA VAL A 146 -8.33 10.86 4.02
C VAL A 146 -7.92 12.32 4.13
N GLY A 147 -7.66 12.80 5.34
CA GLY A 147 -7.24 14.17 5.54
C GLY A 147 -6.71 14.45 6.93
N GLY A 148 -6.64 15.73 7.28
CA GLY A 148 -6.41 16.17 8.64
C GLY A 148 -7.56 15.77 9.58
N VAL A 149 -7.25 15.55 10.86
CA VAL A 149 -8.28 15.23 11.86
C VAL A 149 -8.89 16.52 12.38
N HIS A 150 -10.03 16.90 11.81
CA HIS A 150 -10.71 18.15 12.13
C HIS A 150 -11.72 17.99 13.28
N PRO A 151 -11.71 18.82 14.33
CA PRO A 151 -12.53 18.60 15.53
C PRO A 151 -14.04 18.76 15.29
N LYS A 152 -14.47 19.42 14.20
CA LYS A 152 -15.88 19.63 13.83
C LYS A 152 -16.38 18.64 12.78
N MET A 153 -15.52 17.99 12.01
CA MET A 153 -15.89 16.94 11.06
C MET A 153 -16.05 15.62 11.83
N ASN A 154 -17.22 15.43 12.40
CA ASN A 154 -17.53 14.30 13.30
C ASN A 154 -18.17 13.12 12.55
N MET A 155 -18.58 12.09 13.29
CA MET A 155 -19.24 10.90 12.76
C MET A 155 -20.45 11.23 11.88
N ALA A 156 -21.32 12.13 12.31
CA ALA A 156 -22.54 12.49 11.55
C ALA A 156 -22.18 13.16 10.22
N TYR A 157 -21.17 14.04 10.22
CA TYR A 157 -20.66 14.68 9.01
C TYR A 157 -20.17 13.67 7.96
N PHE A 158 -19.37 12.69 8.39
CA PHE A 158 -18.84 11.70 7.47
C PHE A 158 -19.87 10.63 7.07
N ILE A 159 -20.82 10.29 7.94
CA ILE A 159 -21.96 9.44 7.57
C ILE A 159 -22.78 10.10 6.45
N GLU A 160 -23.09 11.39 6.57
CA GLU A 160 -23.79 12.14 5.52
C GLU A 160 -23.01 12.15 4.21
N LEU A 161 -21.72 12.43 4.25
CA LEU A 161 -20.85 12.40 3.06
C LEU A 161 -20.90 11.03 2.36
N ILE A 162 -20.68 9.94 3.12
CA ILE A 162 -20.69 8.58 2.57
C ILE A 162 -22.06 8.26 1.93
N GLN A 163 -23.15 8.61 2.61
CA GLN A 163 -24.51 8.37 2.11
C GLN A 163 -24.79 9.15 0.82
N LYS A 164 -24.36 10.41 0.71
CA LYS A 164 -24.50 11.21 -0.50
C LYS A 164 -23.67 10.64 -1.66
N ILE A 165 -22.42 10.22 -1.40
CA ILE A 165 -21.58 9.57 -2.42
C ILE A 165 -22.25 8.27 -2.87
N ARG A 166 -22.72 7.44 -1.95
CA ARG A 166 -23.38 6.16 -2.24
C ARG A 166 -24.68 6.35 -3.04
N ALA A 167 -25.44 7.37 -2.73
CA ALA A 167 -26.68 7.69 -3.47
C ALA A 167 -26.39 8.13 -4.91
N HIS A 168 -25.28 8.85 -5.15
CA HIS A 168 -24.90 9.33 -6.47
C HIS A 168 -24.15 8.26 -7.30
N ARG A 169 -23.18 7.56 -6.70
CA ARG A 169 -22.32 6.52 -7.33
C ARG A 169 -22.39 5.23 -6.52
N PRO A 170 -23.46 4.43 -6.68
CA PRO A 170 -23.61 3.17 -5.94
C PRO A 170 -22.57 2.11 -6.32
N ASP A 171 -21.94 2.23 -7.48
CA ASP A 171 -20.88 1.37 -8.01
C ASP A 171 -19.49 1.68 -7.42
N LEU A 172 -19.26 2.90 -6.94
CA LEU A 172 -17.95 3.37 -6.51
C LEU A 172 -17.55 2.76 -5.15
N HIS A 173 -16.37 2.14 -5.07
CA HIS A 173 -15.85 1.64 -3.80
C HIS A 173 -15.35 2.80 -2.93
N ILE A 174 -15.91 2.92 -1.73
CA ILE A 174 -15.51 3.95 -0.75
C ILE A 174 -14.50 3.35 0.22
N LYS A 175 -13.25 3.78 0.10
CA LYS A 175 -12.16 3.50 1.03
C LYS A 175 -11.85 4.78 1.81
N ALA A 176 -12.10 4.79 3.11
CA ALA A 176 -11.99 6.02 3.86
C ALA A 176 -11.52 5.80 5.29
N PHE A 177 -10.93 6.86 5.78
CA PHE A 177 -10.47 7.17 7.11
C PHE A 177 -9.39 6.24 7.64
N THR A 178 -8.26 6.85 7.97
CA THR A 178 -7.19 6.16 8.70
C THR A 178 -7.65 5.76 10.10
N ALA A 179 -6.99 4.79 10.70
CA ALA A 179 -7.28 4.42 12.09
C ALA A 179 -7.12 5.60 13.07
N VAL A 180 -6.32 6.61 12.72
CA VAL A 180 -6.17 7.85 13.52
C VAL A 180 -7.43 8.70 13.48
N GLU A 181 -8.00 8.91 12.30
CA GLU A 181 -9.26 9.63 12.13
C GLU A 181 -10.40 8.89 12.81
N LEU A 182 -10.47 7.57 12.64
CA LEU A 182 -11.50 6.70 13.24
C LEU A 182 -11.41 6.73 14.77
N ASP A 183 -10.22 6.57 15.36
CA ASP A 183 -10.04 6.63 16.81
C ASP A 183 -10.55 7.97 17.38
N TYR A 184 -10.17 9.07 16.73
CA TYR A 184 -10.61 10.38 17.16
C TYR A 184 -12.14 10.55 17.08
N MET A 185 -12.74 10.15 15.95
CA MET A 185 -14.20 10.21 15.76
C MET A 185 -14.95 9.37 16.79
N PHE A 186 -14.49 8.15 17.04
CA PHE A 186 -15.15 7.22 17.98
C PHE A 186 -15.05 7.75 19.41
N ARG A 187 -13.88 8.20 19.84
CA ARG A 187 -13.71 8.82 21.17
C ARG A 187 -14.62 10.04 21.36
N LYS A 188 -14.71 10.92 20.35
CA LYS A 188 -15.58 12.11 20.38
C LYS A 188 -17.07 11.72 20.42
N ALA A 189 -17.46 10.69 19.71
CA ALA A 189 -18.84 10.17 19.71
C ALA A 189 -19.15 9.28 20.92
N LYS A 190 -18.17 8.96 21.77
CA LYS A 190 -18.26 8.01 22.89
C LYS A 190 -18.72 6.61 22.43
N LEU A 191 -18.23 6.17 21.28
CA LEU A 191 -18.48 4.86 20.69
C LEU A 191 -17.25 3.96 20.85
N SER A 192 -17.48 2.66 20.96
CA SER A 192 -16.45 1.65 20.73
C SER A 192 -16.06 1.61 19.24
N ALA A 193 -14.89 1.05 18.93
CA ALA A 193 -14.48 0.87 17.55
C ALA A 193 -15.48 0.01 16.76
N GLU A 194 -16.09 -0.99 17.40
CA GLU A 194 -17.07 -1.85 16.75
C GLU A 194 -18.36 -1.08 16.40
N GLU A 195 -18.93 -0.36 17.36
CA GLU A 195 -20.14 0.46 17.12
C GLU A 195 -19.91 1.54 16.05
N GLY A 196 -18.76 2.23 16.10
CA GLY A 196 -18.43 3.26 15.13
C GLY A 196 -18.24 2.69 13.73
N LEU A 197 -17.51 1.59 13.59
CA LEU A 197 -17.33 0.92 12.30
C LEU A 197 -18.61 0.33 11.74
N GLN A 198 -19.50 -0.21 12.59
CA GLN A 198 -20.82 -0.69 12.15
C GLN A 198 -21.67 0.44 11.56
N GLN A 199 -21.67 1.62 12.20
CA GLN A 199 -22.41 2.78 11.71
C GLN A 199 -21.85 3.28 10.37
N LEU A 200 -20.52 3.39 10.23
CA LEU A 200 -19.87 3.79 8.96
C LEU A 200 -20.11 2.76 7.86
N LYS A 201 -20.04 1.47 8.18
CA LYS A 201 -20.35 0.38 7.23
C LYS A 201 -21.81 0.45 6.77
N ALA A 202 -22.74 0.68 7.68
CA ALA A 202 -24.16 0.85 7.36
C ALA A 202 -24.42 2.07 6.46
N ALA A 203 -23.63 3.14 6.60
CA ALA A 203 -23.67 4.30 5.72
C ALA A 203 -23.08 4.02 4.33
N GLY A 204 -22.24 2.98 4.17
CA GLY A 204 -21.67 2.60 2.88
C GLY A 204 -20.14 2.57 2.81
N LEU A 205 -19.42 2.73 3.93
CA LEU A 205 -17.97 2.50 3.99
C LEU A 205 -17.64 1.03 3.72
N GLN A 206 -16.65 0.75 2.85
CA GLN A 206 -16.36 -0.61 2.41
C GLN A 206 -14.97 -1.11 2.81
N SER A 207 -13.98 -0.23 2.92
CA SER A 207 -12.63 -0.60 3.33
C SER A 207 -11.88 0.55 4.00
N LEU A 208 -10.79 0.23 4.70
CA LEU A 208 -9.94 1.21 5.36
C LEU A 208 -8.58 1.32 4.65
N PRO A 209 -8.00 2.53 4.54
CA PRO A 209 -6.60 2.70 4.17
C PRO A 209 -5.67 2.30 5.32
N GLY A 210 -4.36 2.18 5.02
CA GLY A 210 -3.37 1.80 6.03
C GLY A 210 -2.71 2.96 6.77
N GLY A 211 -3.01 4.19 6.41
CA GLY A 211 -2.36 5.38 6.97
C GLY A 211 -2.48 5.48 8.50
N GLY A 212 -1.57 6.24 9.11
CA GLY A 212 -1.51 6.39 10.57
C GLY A 212 -0.78 5.28 11.32
N ALA A 213 -0.35 4.21 10.63
CA ALA A 213 0.45 3.14 11.22
C ALA A 213 1.84 3.62 11.63
N GLU A 214 2.47 4.38 10.80
CA GLU A 214 3.85 4.90 10.90
C GLU A 214 4.86 3.82 11.31
N ILE A 215 5.32 3.82 12.55
CA ILE A 215 6.04 2.72 13.25
C ILE A 215 5.30 2.40 14.54
N PHE A 216 5.07 1.11 14.83
CA PHE A 216 4.31 0.70 16.02
C PHE A 216 5.11 0.76 17.31
N HIS A 217 6.45 0.78 17.24
CA HIS A 217 7.29 0.82 18.43
C HIS A 217 7.02 2.09 19.26
N PRO A 218 6.62 1.96 20.57
CA PRO A 218 6.13 3.11 21.35
C PRO A 218 7.14 4.27 21.44
N ALA A 219 8.43 3.97 21.65
CA ALA A 219 9.45 5.03 21.78
C ALA A 219 9.64 5.81 20.47
N ILE A 220 9.58 5.17 19.32
CA ILE A 220 9.66 5.85 18.02
C ILE A 220 8.39 6.67 17.78
N ARG A 221 7.23 6.09 18.07
CA ARG A 221 5.94 6.75 17.91
C ARG A 221 5.83 8.00 18.76
N GLU A 222 6.30 7.96 20.01
CA GLU A 222 6.38 9.13 20.90
C GLU A 222 7.21 10.27 20.30
N ILE A 223 8.33 9.94 19.65
CA ILE A 223 9.20 10.94 19.02
C ILE A 223 8.50 11.63 17.85
N ILE A 224 7.79 10.87 17.00
CA ILE A 224 7.31 11.37 15.69
C ILE A 224 5.85 11.81 15.69
N ALA A 225 5.00 11.25 16.57
CA ALA A 225 3.54 11.45 16.60
C ALA A 225 2.92 10.95 17.92
N GLY A 226 3.43 11.42 19.06
CA GLY A 226 3.05 10.91 20.39
C GLY A 226 1.59 11.18 20.81
N ASP A 227 0.94 12.13 20.18
CA ASP A 227 -0.46 12.50 20.43
C ASP A 227 -1.49 11.68 19.65
N LYS A 228 -1.05 10.82 18.71
CA LYS A 228 -1.92 9.94 17.92
C LYS A 228 -2.28 8.64 18.65
N VAL A 229 -3.26 7.93 18.08
CA VAL A 229 -3.59 6.55 18.51
C VAL A 229 -2.33 5.68 18.57
N SER A 230 -2.20 4.84 19.59
CA SER A 230 -1.05 3.92 19.73
C SER A 230 -1.01 2.88 18.61
N GLY A 231 0.14 2.22 18.44
CA GLY A 231 0.27 1.11 17.50
C GLY A 231 -0.73 -0.02 17.80
N GLU A 232 -0.96 -0.33 19.08
CA GLU A 232 -1.96 -1.32 19.50
C GLU A 232 -3.38 -0.88 19.17
N GLY A 233 -3.69 0.41 19.37
CA GLY A 233 -4.99 0.99 18.99
C GLY A 233 -5.24 0.90 17.49
N TRP A 234 -4.22 1.21 16.68
CA TRP A 234 -4.30 1.05 15.23
C TRP A 234 -4.59 -0.42 14.83
N LEU A 235 -3.83 -1.36 15.36
CA LEU A 235 -4.03 -2.79 15.11
C LEU A 235 -5.42 -3.25 15.54
N LYS A 236 -5.93 -2.75 16.68
CA LYS A 236 -7.26 -3.10 17.19
C LYS A 236 -8.39 -2.60 16.29
N ILE A 237 -8.27 -1.39 15.73
CA ILE A 237 -9.26 -0.84 14.79
C ILE A 237 -9.30 -1.69 13.52
N HIS A 238 -8.13 -2.03 12.95
CA HIS A 238 -8.06 -2.89 11.77
C HIS A 238 -8.57 -4.31 12.05
N GLU A 239 -8.22 -4.91 13.19
CA GLU A 239 -8.80 -6.20 13.61
C GLU A 239 -10.32 -6.15 13.66
N THR A 240 -10.89 -5.09 14.23
CA THR A 240 -12.33 -4.91 14.34
C THR A 240 -12.98 -4.75 12.95
N ALA A 241 -12.38 -3.95 12.06
CA ALA A 241 -12.83 -3.81 10.68
C ALA A 241 -12.84 -5.15 9.95
N HIS A 242 -11.77 -5.94 10.08
CA HIS A 242 -11.67 -7.27 9.48
C HIS A 242 -12.74 -8.22 9.98
N LYS A 243 -13.02 -8.23 11.30
CA LYS A 243 -14.11 -9.05 11.88
C LYS A 243 -15.48 -8.64 11.37
N LEU A 244 -15.67 -7.40 11.01
CA LEU A 244 -16.88 -6.88 10.37
C LEU A 244 -16.91 -7.15 8.85
N GLY A 245 -15.91 -7.84 8.29
CA GLY A 245 -15.82 -8.15 6.87
C GLY A 245 -15.40 -6.96 6.00
N MET A 246 -14.79 -5.93 6.58
CA MET A 246 -14.17 -4.83 5.86
C MET A 246 -12.68 -5.10 5.71
N HIS A 247 -12.20 -5.15 4.47
CA HIS A 247 -10.76 -5.26 4.18
C HIS A 247 -10.04 -3.94 4.42
N SER A 248 -8.71 -4.01 4.57
CA SER A 248 -7.89 -2.81 4.70
C SER A 248 -6.50 -3.00 4.08
N ASN A 249 -5.74 -1.90 4.01
CA ASN A 249 -4.34 -1.94 3.67
C ASN A 249 -3.48 -1.80 4.93
N ALA A 250 -2.24 -2.25 4.89
CA ALA A 250 -1.24 -2.02 5.92
C ALA A 250 -0.14 -1.11 5.37
N THR A 251 0.36 -0.20 6.19
CA THR A 251 1.47 0.71 5.82
C THR A 251 2.56 0.68 6.87
N MET A 252 3.74 1.16 6.50
CA MET A 252 4.85 1.47 7.40
C MET A 252 5.55 2.72 6.87
N LEU A 253 5.71 3.76 7.70
CA LEU A 253 6.56 4.90 7.37
C LEU A 253 8.01 4.53 7.71
N TYR A 254 8.93 4.67 6.76
CA TYR A 254 10.33 4.29 6.93
C TYR A 254 11.29 5.38 6.44
N GLY A 255 12.54 5.29 6.89
CA GLY A 255 13.61 6.18 6.47
C GLY A 255 13.71 7.46 7.30
N HIS A 256 13.28 7.41 8.57
CA HIS A 256 13.39 8.53 9.52
C HIS A 256 14.30 8.17 10.72
N VAL A 257 13.77 8.11 11.94
CA VAL A 257 14.56 7.84 13.17
C VAL A 257 14.49 6.39 13.63
N GLU A 258 13.73 5.55 12.94
CA GLU A 258 13.61 4.14 13.25
C GLU A 258 14.88 3.37 12.86
N LYS A 259 15.08 2.20 13.49
CA LYS A 259 16.12 1.24 13.15
C LYS A 259 15.52 0.00 12.53
N PHE A 260 16.36 -0.92 12.04
CA PHE A 260 15.91 -2.17 11.41
C PHE A 260 15.05 -3.02 12.34
N GLU A 261 15.41 -3.12 13.63
CA GLU A 261 14.63 -3.86 14.61
C GLU A 261 13.21 -3.29 14.78
N HIS A 262 13.01 -1.97 14.62
CA HIS A 262 11.70 -1.35 14.68
C HIS A 262 10.85 -1.66 13.44
N ARG A 263 11.48 -1.79 12.26
CA ARG A 263 10.81 -2.22 11.02
C ARG A 263 10.38 -3.69 11.13
N VAL A 264 11.25 -4.54 11.68
CA VAL A 264 10.93 -5.96 11.91
C VAL A 264 9.79 -6.12 12.90
N ASP A 265 9.84 -5.44 14.07
CA ASP A 265 8.75 -5.42 15.05
C ASP A 265 7.41 -4.99 14.43
N HIS A 266 7.44 -3.93 13.60
CA HIS A 266 6.25 -3.43 12.90
C HIS A 266 5.67 -4.50 11.96
N MET A 267 6.50 -5.06 11.08
CA MET A 267 6.08 -6.10 10.14
C MET A 267 5.64 -7.38 10.86
N SER A 268 6.28 -7.75 11.98
CA SER A 268 5.91 -8.90 12.81
C SER A 268 4.48 -8.78 13.35
N LYS A 269 4.14 -7.60 13.89
CA LYS A 269 2.79 -7.31 14.37
C LYS A 269 1.73 -7.33 13.26
N LEU A 270 2.07 -6.80 12.07
CA LEU A 270 1.19 -6.87 10.90
C LEU A 270 1.00 -8.31 10.44
N ARG A 271 2.09 -9.11 10.37
CA ARG A 271 2.06 -10.52 9.99
C ARG A 271 1.19 -11.33 10.95
N ALA A 272 1.32 -11.08 12.27
CA ALA A 272 0.50 -11.74 13.29
C ALA A 272 -1.00 -11.40 13.15
N LEU A 273 -1.33 -10.14 12.89
CA LEU A 273 -2.72 -9.74 12.65
C LEU A 273 -3.27 -10.34 11.35
N GLN A 274 -2.47 -10.40 10.30
CA GLN A 274 -2.86 -11.03 9.03
C GLN A 274 -3.07 -12.54 9.19
N ASP A 275 -2.25 -13.25 9.96
CA ASP A 275 -2.48 -14.67 10.28
C ASP A 275 -3.85 -14.88 10.93
N LYS A 276 -4.23 -13.98 11.83
CA LYS A 276 -5.48 -14.03 12.60
C LYS A 276 -6.71 -13.70 11.75
N THR A 277 -6.61 -12.71 10.88
CA THR A 277 -7.80 -12.11 10.25
C THR A 277 -7.85 -12.27 8.74
N LYS A 278 -6.71 -12.38 8.05
CA LYS A 278 -6.57 -12.38 6.59
C LYS A 278 -7.24 -11.16 5.92
N GLY A 279 -7.39 -10.06 6.66
CA GLY A 279 -8.15 -8.89 6.24
C GLY A 279 -7.33 -7.83 5.51
N PHE A 280 -5.99 -7.89 5.56
CA PHE A 280 -5.16 -6.96 4.78
C PHE A 280 -5.08 -7.40 3.32
N ASN A 281 -5.39 -6.47 2.41
CA ASN A 281 -5.23 -6.68 0.98
C ASN A 281 -3.77 -6.54 0.55
N THR A 282 -3.07 -5.51 1.03
CA THR A 282 -1.71 -5.19 0.59
C THR A 282 -0.91 -4.53 1.70
N PHE A 283 0.42 -4.70 1.64
CA PHE A 283 1.37 -3.92 2.41
C PHE A 283 2.00 -2.83 1.53
N ILE A 284 2.12 -1.61 2.07
CA ILE A 284 2.60 -0.42 1.36
C ILE A 284 3.68 0.25 2.22
N PRO A 285 4.97 0.06 1.95
CA PRO A 285 6.01 0.89 2.51
C PRO A 285 5.86 2.34 2.04
N LEU A 286 5.82 3.29 2.98
CA LEU A 286 5.72 4.72 2.73
C LEU A 286 7.06 5.37 3.08
N LYS A 287 7.73 5.93 2.08
CA LYS A 287 9.01 6.62 2.25
C LYS A 287 8.81 7.93 2.99
N PHE A 288 9.61 8.18 4.04
CA PHE A 288 9.69 9.48 4.67
C PHE A 288 10.24 10.51 3.68
N ARG A 289 9.55 11.67 3.60
CA ARG A 289 9.98 12.83 2.84
C ARG A 289 10.25 13.97 3.82
N ASN A 290 11.38 14.65 3.64
CA ASN A 290 11.89 15.58 4.64
C ASN A 290 11.51 17.05 4.41
N ALA A 291 10.87 17.40 3.30
CA ALA A 291 10.53 18.79 3.02
C ALA A 291 9.35 19.27 3.86
N ASN A 292 9.43 20.51 4.35
CA ASN A 292 8.35 21.24 5.01
C ASN A 292 7.76 20.56 6.25
N ASN A 293 8.59 19.93 7.10
CA ASN A 293 8.17 19.32 8.35
C ASN A 293 9.26 19.47 9.45
N ASP A 294 8.93 19.14 10.70
CA ASP A 294 9.82 19.31 11.84
C ASP A 294 11.00 18.31 11.86
N MET A 295 11.03 17.37 10.93
CA MET A 295 12.11 16.39 10.77
C MET A 295 12.96 16.63 9.50
N SER A 296 12.89 17.83 8.93
CA SER A 296 13.63 18.22 7.71
C SER A 296 15.17 18.20 7.87
N TYR A 297 15.65 18.04 9.09
CA TYR A 297 17.08 17.83 9.39
C TYR A 297 17.58 16.40 9.07
N LEU A 298 16.69 15.46 8.81
CA LEU A 298 17.05 14.10 8.44
C LEU A 298 17.24 14.00 6.92
N GLU A 299 18.20 13.16 6.52
CA GLU A 299 18.34 12.76 5.12
C GLU A 299 17.25 11.72 4.74
N GLU A 300 16.79 11.78 3.50
CA GLU A 300 15.87 10.76 2.98
C GLU A 300 16.61 9.44 2.70
N SER A 301 15.91 8.32 2.82
CA SER A 301 16.48 7.01 2.48
C SER A 301 16.94 6.96 1.01
N THR A 302 18.04 6.27 0.76
CA THR A 302 18.56 6.07 -0.60
C THR A 302 17.70 5.05 -1.36
N ILE A 303 17.77 5.08 -2.70
CA ILE A 303 17.10 4.07 -3.53
C ILE A 303 17.54 2.64 -3.19
N THR A 304 18.80 2.46 -2.80
CA THR A 304 19.35 1.16 -2.36
C THR A 304 18.60 0.65 -1.13
N GLU A 305 18.35 1.53 -0.16
CA GLU A 305 17.62 1.18 1.05
C GLU A 305 16.13 0.95 0.77
N ASP A 306 15.54 1.74 -0.14
CA ASP A 306 14.17 1.54 -0.58
C ASP A 306 14.00 0.13 -1.18
N MET A 307 14.86 -0.25 -2.13
CA MET A 307 14.82 -1.58 -2.77
C MET A 307 15.06 -2.72 -1.76
N ARG A 308 15.98 -2.52 -0.80
CA ARG A 308 16.22 -3.46 0.30
C ARG A 308 14.95 -3.72 1.10
N LEU A 309 14.27 -2.67 1.51
CA LEU A 309 13.04 -2.78 2.29
C LEU A 309 11.93 -3.50 1.53
N TYR A 310 11.70 -3.14 0.26
CA TYR A 310 10.68 -3.81 -0.57
C TYR A 310 10.96 -5.32 -0.72
N ALA A 311 12.21 -5.68 -1.00
CA ALA A 311 12.60 -7.09 -1.11
C ALA A 311 12.39 -7.85 0.21
N ILE A 312 12.86 -7.29 1.33
CA ILE A 312 12.71 -7.91 2.66
C ILE A 312 11.25 -8.01 3.04
N ALA A 313 10.43 -6.97 2.79
CA ALA A 313 9.00 -7.03 3.05
C ALA A 313 8.32 -8.18 2.30
N ARG A 314 8.66 -8.42 1.01
CA ARG A 314 8.14 -9.57 0.25
C ARG A 314 8.59 -10.90 0.82
N ILE A 315 9.85 -11.01 1.29
CA ILE A 315 10.39 -12.25 1.86
C ILE A 315 9.76 -12.55 3.23
N TYR A 316 9.58 -11.52 4.05
CA TYR A 316 9.15 -11.68 5.44
C TYR A 316 7.63 -11.77 5.61
N LEU A 317 6.86 -10.95 4.88
CA LEU A 317 5.40 -10.92 4.95
C LEU A 317 4.77 -12.02 4.06
N ASP A 318 5.07 -13.27 4.35
CA ASP A 318 4.69 -14.46 3.58
C ASP A 318 3.17 -14.67 3.45
N ASN A 319 2.39 -14.07 4.34
CA ASN A 319 0.93 -14.14 4.38
C ASN A 319 0.23 -12.92 3.77
N PHE A 320 0.98 -11.92 3.26
CA PHE A 320 0.41 -10.80 2.54
C PHE A 320 0.31 -11.13 1.05
N PRO A 321 -0.90 -11.09 0.46
CA PRO A 321 -1.06 -11.42 -0.96
C PRO A 321 -0.34 -10.41 -1.86
N HIS A 322 -0.43 -9.12 -1.54
CA HIS A 322 0.12 -8.07 -2.37
C HIS A 322 1.11 -7.16 -1.65
N LEU A 323 2.11 -6.70 -2.39
CA LEU A 323 3.06 -5.66 -2.00
C LEU A 323 2.96 -4.54 -3.03
N LYS A 324 2.63 -3.33 -2.56
CA LYS A 324 2.35 -2.18 -3.41
C LYS A 324 3.45 -1.14 -3.34
N ALA A 325 3.88 -0.64 -4.49
CA ALA A 325 4.69 0.57 -4.58
C ALA A 325 3.80 1.80 -4.71
N TYR A 326 4.01 2.76 -3.84
CA TYR A 326 3.32 4.04 -3.85
C TYR A 326 4.14 5.07 -4.64
N TRP A 327 3.89 5.14 -5.95
CA TRP A 327 4.69 5.93 -6.88
C TRP A 327 4.72 7.45 -6.59
N PRO A 328 3.67 8.09 -6.01
CA PRO A 328 3.75 9.52 -5.70
C PRO A 328 4.86 9.88 -4.70
N MET A 329 5.20 8.95 -3.79
CA MET A 329 6.29 9.15 -2.83
C MET A 329 7.66 8.68 -3.35
N LEU A 330 7.68 7.61 -4.15
CA LEU A 330 8.91 7.01 -4.66
C LEU A 330 9.44 7.67 -5.92
N GLY A 331 8.57 8.34 -6.68
CA GLY A 331 8.83 8.68 -8.08
C GLY A 331 8.53 7.49 -9.01
N ARG A 332 8.15 7.78 -10.27
CA ARG A 332 7.73 6.76 -11.25
C ARG A 332 8.81 5.73 -11.55
N GLN A 333 10.06 6.17 -11.73
CA GLN A 333 11.19 5.30 -12.06
C GLN A 333 11.53 4.34 -10.90
N ASN A 334 11.54 4.85 -9.66
CA ASN A 334 11.81 4.03 -8.50
C ASN A 334 10.67 3.03 -8.24
N ALA A 335 9.41 3.44 -8.41
CA ALA A 335 8.28 2.53 -8.34
C ALA A 335 8.36 1.42 -9.41
N GLN A 336 8.77 1.74 -10.64
CA GLN A 336 9.03 0.76 -11.68
C GLN A 336 10.11 -0.24 -11.27
N LEU A 337 11.22 0.24 -10.68
CA LEU A 337 12.33 -0.60 -10.24
C LEU A 337 11.89 -1.61 -9.17
N THR A 338 10.96 -1.25 -8.27
CA THR A 338 10.46 -2.16 -7.22
C THR A 338 9.82 -3.43 -7.78
N LEU A 339 9.36 -3.43 -9.04
CA LEU A 339 8.82 -4.61 -9.71
C LEU A 339 9.83 -5.76 -9.85
N SER A 340 11.12 -5.47 -9.75
CA SER A 340 12.20 -6.45 -9.67
C SER A 340 12.55 -6.84 -8.23
N PHE A 341 11.97 -6.17 -7.23
CA PHE A 341 12.21 -6.36 -5.80
C PHE A 341 10.96 -6.84 -5.05
N GLY A 342 10.12 -7.63 -5.69
CA GLY A 342 9.01 -8.33 -5.04
C GLY A 342 7.65 -7.63 -5.11
N VAL A 343 7.58 -6.41 -5.62
CA VAL A 343 6.33 -5.68 -5.81
C VAL A 343 5.51 -6.29 -6.95
N ASN A 344 4.20 -6.36 -6.75
CA ASN A 344 3.24 -6.85 -7.75
C ASN A 344 2.01 -5.92 -7.92
N ASP A 345 2.02 -4.74 -7.30
CA ASP A 345 0.97 -3.73 -7.42
C ASP A 345 1.62 -2.33 -7.48
N ILE A 346 1.27 -1.54 -8.47
CA ILE A 346 1.60 -0.11 -8.53
C ILE A 346 0.35 0.67 -8.17
N ASP A 347 0.48 1.71 -7.36
CA ASP A 347 -0.69 2.51 -7.01
C ASP A 347 -1.31 3.13 -8.26
N GLY A 348 -2.60 3.46 -8.17
CA GLY A 348 -3.40 3.74 -9.34
C GLY A 348 -3.21 5.12 -9.96
N THR A 349 -4.24 5.57 -10.64
CA THR A 349 -4.20 6.80 -11.42
C THR A 349 -4.02 8.06 -10.57
N ILE A 350 -4.44 8.07 -9.31
CA ILE A 350 -4.40 9.18 -8.36
C ILE A 350 -4.60 10.49 -9.12
N ASP A 351 -5.84 10.83 -9.39
CA ASP A 351 -6.14 12.01 -10.20
C ASP A 351 -6.11 13.25 -9.30
N ASP A 352 -5.06 13.99 -9.39
CA ASP A 352 -4.63 15.34 -9.01
C ASP A 352 -5.16 16.02 -7.72
N SER A 353 -6.05 15.40 -6.97
CA SER A 353 -6.60 16.03 -5.75
C SER A 353 -5.71 15.88 -4.51
N THR A 354 -4.68 15.04 -4.57
CA THR A 354 -3.83 14.80 -3.39
C THR A 354 -2.68 15.80 -3.30
N LYS A 355 -2.64 16.55 -2.18
CA LYS A 355 -1.57 17.51 -1.85
C LYS A 355 -0.59 16.96 -0.82
N ILE A 356 -0.91 15.82 -0.20
CA ILE A 356 -0.11 15.25 0.89
C ILE A 356 1.36 15.11 0.47
N TYR A 357 1.61 14.63 -0.74
CA TYR A 357 2.95 14.30 -1.20
C TYR A 357 3.66 15.46 -1.89
N SER A 358 2.93 16.30 -2.62
CA SER A 358 3.50 17.52 -3.20
C SER A 358 3.97 18.48 -2.10
N MET A 359 3.22 18.61 -1.01
CA MET A 359 3.62 19.41 0.15
C MET A 359 4.83 18.81 0.88
N ALA A 360 5.03 17.50 0.82
CA ALA A 360 6.19 16.81 1.37
C ALA A 360 7.42 16.81 0.44
N GLY A 361 7.39 17.55 -0.66
CA GLY A 361 8.51 17.70 -1.58
C GLY A 361 8.70 16.53 -2.55
N SER A 362 7.62 15.80 -2.88
CA SER A 362 7.69 14.81 -3.95
C SER A 362 7.98 15.48 -5.31
N GLU A 363 8.61 14.74 -6.22
CA GLU A 363 8.91 15.24 -7.56
C GLU A 363 7.66 15.62 -8.34
N GLU A 364 6.58 14.87 -8.16
CA GLU A 364 5.28 15.11 -8.79
C GLU A 364 4.45 16.07 -7.95
N GLN A 365 4.30 17.31 -8.41
CA GLN A 365 3.51 18.34 -7.71
C GLN A 365 2.00 18.19 -7.94
N THR A 366 1.61 17.56 -9.04
CA THR A 366 0.24 17.18 -9.39
C THR A 366 0.25 15.70 -9.76
N PRO A 367 0.26 14.80 -8.74
CA PRO A 367 0.48 13.38 -8.97
C PRO A 367 -0.70 12.75 -9.69
N THR A 368 -0.57 12.62 -11.00
CA THR A 368 -1.51 11.91 -11.87
C THR A 368 -0.75 11.02 -12.84
N MET A 369 -1.26 9.83 -13.07
CA MET A 369 -0.71 8.89 -14.05
C MET A 369 -1.86 8.28 -14.85
N SER A 370 -1.83 8.44 -16.17
CA SER A 370 -2.87 7.85 -17.00
C SER A 370 -2.82 6.32 -16.96
N THR A 371 -3.91 5.67 -17.35
CA THR A 371 -3.93 4.20 -17.52
C THR A 371 -2.87 3.76 -18.54
N GLU A 372 -2.67 4.55 -19.59
CA GLU A 372 -1.65 4.29 -20.62
C GLU A 372 -0.24 4.33 -20.03
N ASP A 373 0.08 5.36 -19.23
CA ASP A 373 1.38 5.47 -18.54
C ASP A 373 1.64 4.27 -17.63
N LEU A 374 0.64 3.85 -16.83
CA LEU A 374 0.74 2.68 -15.95
C LEU A 374 0.97 1.39 -16.75
N VAL A 375 0.22 1.19 -17.83
CA VAL A 375 0.38 0.03 -18.72
C VAL A 375 1.78 0.01 -19.33
N ASN A 376 2.27 1.15 -19.83
CA ASN A 376 3.59 1.25 -20.43
C ASN A 376 4.70 1.02 -19.40
N LEU A 377 4.61 1.63 -18.21
CA LEU A 377 5.55 1.46 -17.11
C LEU A 377 5.68 -0.03 -16.72
N ILE A 378 4.56 -0.73 -16.59
CA ILE A 378 4.53 -2.15 -16.24
C ILE A 378 5.11 -3.02 -17.36
N LYS A 379 4.75 -2.76 -18.62
CA LYS A 379 5.26 -3.51 -19.77
C LYS A 379 6.76 -3.33 -20.01
N GLN A 380 7.29 -2.13 -19.81
CA GLN A 380 8.74 -1.87 -19.88
C GLN A 380 9.52 -2.72 -18.87
N SER A 381 8.90 -3.08 -17.74
CA SER A 381 9.47 -4.02 -16.76
C SER A 381 9.27 -5.50 -17.10
N LYS A 382 8.81 -5.83 -18.33
CA LYS A 382 8.49 -7.18 -18.78
C LYS A 382 7.43 -7.85 -17.92
N ARG A 383 6.44 -7.07 -17.42
CA ARG A 383 5.32 -7.54 -16.62
C ARG A 383 4.00 -7.35 -17.36
N LYS A 384 2.97 -8.10 -16.94
CA LYS A 384 1.62 -8.06 -17.51
C LYS A 384 0.74 -7.11 -16.72
N PRO A 385 0.30 -5.98 -17.28
CA PRO A 385 -0.54 -5.02 -16.58
C PRO A 385 -1.99 -5.52 -16.49
N ILE A 386 -2.50 -5.59 -15.27
CA ILE A 386 -3.88 -5.96 -14.95
C ILE A 386 -4.52 -4.84 -14.14
N GLU A 387 -5.58 -4.25 -14.68
CA GLU A 387 -6.43 -3.35 -13.91
C GLU A 387 -7.31 -4.16 -12.97
N ARG A 388 -7.39 -3.74 -11.73
CA ARG A 388 -8.18 -4.38 -10.68
C ARG A 388 -9.03 -3.37 -9.92
N ASP A 389 -10.08 -3.85 -9.23
CA ASP A 389 -10.80 -3.08 -8.23
C ASP A 389 -10.06 -3.08 -6.86
N THR A 390 -10.66 -2.46 -5.83
CA THR A 390 -10.10 -2.39 -4.48
C THR A 390 -9.87 -3.77 -3.84
N LEU A 391 -10.68 -4.76 -4.19
CA LEU A 391 -10.63 -6.13 -3.65
C LEU A 391 -9.85 -7.10 -4.54
N TYR A 392 -9.08 -6.57 -5.50
CA TYR A 392 -8.26 -7.34 -6.46
C TYR A 392 -9.05 -8.21 -7.43
N ASN A 393 -10.34 -7.93 -7.67
CA ASN A 393 -11.04 -8.49 -8.81
C ASN A 393 -10.50 -7.86 -10.10
N VAL A 394 -10.25 -8.70 -11.11
CA VAL A 394 -9.76 -8.25 -12.41
C VAL A 394 -10.87 -7.48 -13.14
N ILE A 395 -10.55 -6.25 -13.55
CA ILE A 395 -11.42 -5.40 -14.37
C ILE A 395 -11.01 -5.51 -15.84
N THR A 396 -9.74 -5.31 -16.16
CA THR A 396 -9.24 -5.33 -17.53
C THR A 396 -7.83 -5.93 -17.57
N ASP A 397 -7.61 -6.84 -18.53
CA ASP A 397 -6.29 -7.38 -18.86
C ASP A 397 -5.71 -6.62 -20.05
N TYR A 398 -4.61 -5.90 -19.81
CA TYR A 398 -3.87 -5.14 -20.83
C TYR A 398 -2.66 -5.89 -21.39
N SER A 399 -2.53 -7.19 -21.14
CA SER A 399 -1.36 -7.98 -21.55
C SER A 399 -1.13 -7.93 -23.07
N GLU A 400 -2.20 -8.01 -23.86
CA GLU A 400 -2.17 -8.02 -25.33
C GLU A 400 -2.22 -6.61 -25.96
N VAL A 401 -2.41 -5.54 -25.19
CA VAL A 401 -2.42 -4.17 -25.71
C VAL A 401 -1.00 -3.81 -26.17
N THR A 402 -0.85 -3.29 -27.38
CA THR A 402 0.44 -2.83 -27.89
C THR A 402 0.94 -1.66 -27.02
N VAL A 403 2.25 -1.61 -26.74
CA VAL A 403 2.86 -0.47 -26.07
C VAL A 403 2.59 0.78 -26.91
N PHE A 404 1.95 1.77 -26.31
CA PHE A 404 1.71 3.04 -26.98
C PHE A 404 3.06 3.78 -27.12
N ASN A 405 3.40 4.16 -28.34
CA ASN A 405 4.65 4.92 -28.66
C ASN A 405 4.41 6.43 -28.53
#